data_a10fa43b2e300689237e78513dacb4cd
#
_entry.id   a10fa43b2e300689237e78513dacb4cd
#
_cell.length_a   1.000
_cell.length_b   1.000
_cell.length_c   1.000
_cell.angle_alpha   90.00
_cell.angle_beta   90.00
_cell.angle_gamma   90.00
#
_symmetry.space_group_name_H-M   'P 1'
#
loop_
_entity.id
_entity.type
_entity.pdbx_description
1 polymer ?
#
loop_
_entity_poly.entity_id
_entity_poly.type
_entity_poly.pdbx_seq_one_letter_code
_entity_poly.pdbx_strand_id
1 'polypeptide(L)'
;MNTSEFYKITLPLNMNLFDELFNSIEFENINKGRIANNLVLIEENRVPIVRSTSKYNIPAQNFLDIHKNIIKLMNQNIIDNNFTNIPFQDFNHALIEVYDLDYSKMGFHSDQCLDIEKNSFIGIFSCYENPDQLTVQNMRKLKIKNKITNEEFEVSLTHNSVILFSTETNSKFKHKIVLDIDPKSINDTIENKWLGITFRTSKTYLEFKN
;
A
#
# COMPACT_ATOMS: atom_id res chain seq x y z
N MET A 1 16.45 17.58 -3.78
CA MET A 1 15.18 16.87 -4.07
C MET A 1 14.40 16.77 -2.77
N ASN A 2 13.16 17.24 -2.77
CA ASN A 2 12.40 17.33 -1.52
C ASN A 2 11.62 16.02 -1.28
N THR A 3 12.29 15.00 -0.73
CA THR A 3 11.67 13.73 -0.30
C THR A 3 10.93 13.87 1.04
N SER A 4 10.92 15.07 1.62
CA SER A 4 10.40 15.37 2.95
C SER A 4 8.87 15.16 3.12
N GLU A 5 8.14 14.90 2.03
CA GLU A 5 6.71 14.66 2.06
C GLU A 5 6.33 13.17 1.96
N PHE A 6 7.35 12.28 1.76
CA PHE A 6 7.19 10.81 1.72
C PHE A 6 8.11 10.19 2.77
N TYR A 7 7.52 9.65 3.80
CA TYR A 7 8.24 9.06 4.92
C TYR A 7 8.36 7.55 4.72
N LYS A 8 9.58 7.04 4.72
CA LYS A 8 9.82 5.59 4.66
C LYS A 8 10.17 5.07 6.05
N ILE A 9 9.41 4.09 6.50
CA ILE A 9 9.56 3.41 7.80
C ILE A 9 9.84 1.94 7.53
N THR A 10 10.84 1.37 8.18
CA THR A 10 11.07 -0.09 8.21
C THR A 10 10.49 -0.63 9.51
N LEU A 11 9.58 -1.59 9.41
CA LEU A 11 8.96 -2.20 10.58
C LEU A 11 9.87 -3.27 11.18
N PRO A 12 9.96 -3.38 12.51
CA PRO A 12 10.80 -4.36 13.21
C PRO A 12 10.13 -5.75 13.23
N LEU A 13 9.92 -6.30 12.04
CA LEU A 13 9.31 -7.62 11.85
C LEU A 13 10.41 -8.66 11.66
N ASN A 14 10.47 -9.64 12.56
CA ASN A 14 11.46 -10.72 12.52
C ASN A 14 11.01 -11.92 11.67
N MET A 15 9.81 -11.86 11.11
CA MET A 15 9.21 -12.91 10.29
C MET A 15 8.71 -12.36 8.96
N ASN A 16 8.65 -13.24 7.96
CA ASN A 16 7.99 -12.91 6.72
C ASN A 16 6.47 -13.07 6.88
N LEU A 17 5.74 -11.98 6.69
CA LEU A 17 4.28 -11.97 6.80
C LEU A 17 3.57 -12.32 5.47
N PHE A 18 4.30 -12.56 4.39
CA PHE A 18 3.70 -12.73 3.06
C PHE A 18 2.66 -13.84 3.03
N ASP A 19 3.01 -15.05 3.45
CA ASP A 19 2.10 -16.20 3.40
C ASP A 19 0.90 -16.03 4.32
N GLU A 20 1.10 -15.49 5.52
CA GLU A 20 0.01 -15.22 6.46
C GLU A 20 -0.97 -14.19 5.89
N LEU A 21 -0.47 -13.09 5.33
CA LEU A 21 -1.29 -12.06 4.67
C LEU A 21 -1.97 -12.60 3.41
N PHE A 22 -1.25 -13.36 2.60
CA PHE A 22 -1.78 -13.94 1.36
C PHE A 22 -2.93 -14.92 1.63
N ASN A 23 -2.82 -15.73 2.68
CA ASN A 23 -3.83 -16.71 3.06
C ASN A 23 -4.92 -16.15 3.99
N SER A 24 -4.80 -14.88 4.41
CA SER A 24 -5.73 -14.27 5.36
C SER A 24 -7.06 -13.84 4.74
N ILE A 25 -7.10 -13.67 3.42
CA ILE A 25 -8.27 -13.16 2.69
C ILE A 25 -8.44 -13.87 1.35
N GLU A 26 -9.62 -13.70 0.76
CA GLU A 26 -9.92 -14.09 -0.61
C GLU A 26 -9.56 -12.94 -1.56
N PHE A 27 -8.74 -13.22 -2.57
CA PHE A 27 -8.34 -12.27 -3.60
C PHE A 27 -9.17 -12.43 -4.87
N GLU A 28 -9.45 -11.32 -5.55
CA GLU A 28 -10.03 -11.29 -6.88
C GLU A 28 -8.95 -11.02 -7.93
N ASN A 29 -9.04 -11.71 -9.07
CA ASN A 29 -8.17 -11.44 -10.21
C ASN A 29 -8.61 -10.13 -10.89
N ILE A 30 -7.80 -9.10 -10.82
CA ILE A 30 -8.10 -7.77 -11.37
C ILE A 30 -7.55 -7.61 -12.78
N ASN A 31 -6.30 -8.02 -12.97
CA ASN A 31 -5.58 -7.99 -14.24
C ASN A 31 -4.55 -9.10 -14.28
N LYS A 32 -3.96 -9.35 -15.46
CA LYS A 32 -2.82 -10.25 -15.59
C LYS A 32 -1.72 -9.85 -14.59
N GLY A 33 -1.35 -10.77 -13.73
CA GLY A 33 -0.31 -10.56 -12.71
C GLY A 33 -0.72 -9.68 -11.52
N ARG A 34 -2.01 -9.34 -11.36
CA ARG A 34 -2.53 -8.55 -10.24
C ARG A 34 -3.79 -9.18 -9.66
N ILE A 35 -3.72 -9.56 -8.40
CA ILE A 35 -4.89 -9.94 -7.60
C ILE A 35 -5.03 -8.94 -6.44
N ALA A 36 -6.27 -8.69 -6.02
CA ALA A 36 -6.53 -7.69 -4.97
C ALA A 36 -7.87 -7.92 -4.26
N ASN A 37 -8.03 -7.32 -3.09
CA ASN A 37 -9.32 -7.11 -2.45
C ASN A 37 -9.26 -5.91 -1.49
N ASN A 38 -10.43 -5.43 -1.07
CA ASN A 38 -10.53 -4.37 -0.06
C ASN A 38 -10.63 -4.98 1.34
N LEU A 39 -9.98 -4.31 2.28
CA LEU A 39 -10.06 -4.58 3.71
C LEU A 39 -10.73 -3.40 4.40
N VAL A 40 -11.58 -3.69 5.38
CA VAL A 40 -12.34 -2.70 6.13
C VAL A 40 -12.33 -3.03 7.62
N LEU A 41 -12.31 -2.02 8.47
CA LEU A 41 -12.56 -2.18 9.89
C LEU A 41 -14.05 -2.01 10.12
N ILE A 42 -14.76 -3.12 10.28
CA ILE A 42 -16.20 -3.10 10.58
C ILE A 42 -16.39 -2.70 12.03
N GLU A 43 -17.16 -1.64 12.26
CA GLU A 43 -17.52 -1.16 13.59
C GLU A 43 -19.03 -1.16 13.74
N GLU A 44 -19.54 -1.90 14.73
CA GLU A 44 -20.98 -2.03 14.99
C GLU A 44 -21.77 -2.39 13.71
N ASN A 45 -22.58 -1.45 13.22
CA ASN A 45 -23.45 -1.63 12.05
C ASN A 45 -23.00 -0.81 10.84
N ARG A 46 -21.74 -0.39 10.79
CA ARG A 46 -21.21 0.43 9.69
C ARG A 46 -19.91 -0.11 9.11
N VAL A 47 -19.75 0.04 7.81
CA VAL A 47 -18.56 -0.36 7.05
C VAL A 47 -17.99 0.86 6.36
N PRO A 48 -16.71 1.18 6.57
CA PRO A 48 -16.04 2.25 5.83
C PRO A 48 -15.91 1.88 4.36
N ILE A 49 -16.09 2.85 3.47
CA ILE A 49 -15.91 2.68 2.04
C ILE A 49 -14.93 3.69 1.46
N VAL A 50 -14.17 3.27 0.47
CA VAL A 50 -13.39 4.16 -0.40
C VAL A 50 -13.71 3.78 -1.84
N ARG A 51 -14.40 4.69 -2.56
CA ARG A 51 -14.73 4.47 -3.96
C ARG A 51 -13.46 4.45 -4.81
N SER A 52 -13.38 3.50 -5.71
CA SER A 52 -12.28 3.34 -6.66
C SER A 52 -12.82 3.15 -8.07
N THR A 53 -11.93 3.25 -9.07
CA THR A 53 -12.27 2.96 -10.46
C THR A 53 -12.35 1.46 -10.73
N SER A 54 -11.66 0.64 -9.94
CA SER A 54 -11.74 -0.82 -10.02
C SER A 54 -13.04 -1.30 -9.39
N LYS A 55 -13.69 -2.25 -10.05
CA LYS A 55 -14.87 -2.95 -9.51
C LYS A 55 -14.42 -4.28 -8.95
N TYR A 56 -14.95 -4.62 -7.78
CA TYR A 56 -14.71 -5.88 -7.10
C TYR A 56 -16.03 -6.63 -6.99
N ASN A 57 -16.03 -7.93 -7.30
CA ASN A 57 -17.18 -8.81 -7.15
C ASN A 57 -17.17 -9.49 -5.78
N ILE A 58 -15.96 -9.71 -5.22
CA ILE A 58 -15.80 -10.24 -3.87
C ILE A 58 -15.96 -9.08 -2.89
N PRO A 59 -16.84 -9.22 -1.87
CA PRO A 59 -17.02 -8.19 -0.86
C PRO A 59 -15.73 -7.86 -0.12
N ALA A 60 -15.62 -6.62 0.37
CA ALA A 60 -14.55 -6.22 1.27
C ALA A 60 -14.56 -7.09 2.53
N GLN A 61 -13.39 -7.49 3.01
CA GLN A 61 -13.22 -8.37 4.16
C GLN A 61 -12.74 -7.59 5.38
N ASN A 62 -13.03 -8.11 6.57
CA ASN A 62 -12.67 -7.42 7.80
C ASN A 62 -11.16 -7.46 8.07
N PHE A 63 -10.64 -6.41 8.70
CA PHE A 63 -9.27 -6.43 9.24
C PHE A 63 -9.12 -7.56 10.26
N LEU A 64 -8.13 -8.40 10.03
CA LEU A 64 -7.67 -9.39 11.01
C LEU A 64 -6.57 -8.81 11.89
N ASP A 65 -6.18 -9.55 12.92
CA ASP A 65 -5.16 -9.10 13.87
C ASP A 65 -3.81 -8.84 13.22
N ILE A 66 -3.44 -9.59 12.18
CA ILE A 66 -2.21 -9.33 11.41
C ILE A 66 -2.21 -7.94 10.78
N HIS A 67 -3.33 -7.47 10.20
CA HIS A 67 -3.46 -6.14 9.59
C HIS A 67 -3.38 -5.04 10.66
N LYS A 68 -4.07 -5.24 11.80
CA LYS A 68 -4.05 -4.32 12.94
C LYS A 68 -2.65 -4.23 13.58
N ASN A 69 -1.92 -5.36 13.61
CA ASN A 69 -0.55 -5.39 14.13
C ASN A 69 0.42 -4.58 13.27
N ILE A 70 0.29 -4.62 11.94
CA ILE A 70 1.08 -3.77 11.05
C ILE A 70 0.84 -2.29 11.36
N ILE A 71 -0.42 -1.86 11.52
CA ILE A 71 -0.78 -0.49 11.89
C ILE A 71 -0.19 -0.11 13.26
N LYS A 72 -0.29 -1.00 14.23
CA LYS A 72 0.28 -0.81 15.58
C LYS A 72 1.79 -0.61 15.54
N LEU A 73 2.53 -1.48 14.83
CA LEU A 73 3.98 -1.40 14.70
C LEU A 73 4.41 -0.13 13.97
N MET A 74 3.67 0.29 12.96
CA MET A 74 3.91 1.55 12.27
C MET A 74 3.74 2.74 13.22
N ASN A 75 2.66 2.81 13.99
CA ASN A 75 2.45 3.87 14.98
C ASN A 75 3.53 3.89 16.05
N GLN A 76 3.94 2.71 16.55
CA GLN A 76 5.03 2.61 17.51
C GLN A 76 6.34 3.17 16.91
N ASN A 77 6.65 2.83 15.66
CA ASN A 77 7.85 3.32 15.00
C ASN A 77 7.81 4.85 14.78
N ILE A 78 6.64 5.42 14.48
CA ILE A 78 6.45 6.88 14.37
C ILE A 78 6.79 7.56 15.69
N ILE A 79 6.34 6.99 16.82
CA ILE A 79 6.60 7.52 18.17
C ILE A 79 8.09 7.38 18.52
N ASP A 80 8.65 6.19 18.36
CA ASP A 80 10.03 5.86 18.75
C ASP A 80 11.07 6.71 18.01
N ASN A 81 10.78 7.07 16.75
CA ASN A 81 11.66 7.91 15.93
C ASN A 81 11.31 9.42 15.96
N ASN A 82 10.39 9.81 16.82
CA ASN A 82 9.98 11.23 17.01
C ASN A 82 9.55 11.91 15.70
N PHE A 83 8.77 11.23 14.85
CA PHE A 83 8.20 11.85 13.66
C PHE A 83 7.05 12.81 14.05
N THR A 84 7.40 14.00 14.54
CA THR A 84 6.45 14.99 15.08
C THR A 84 5.40 15.49 14.09
N ASN A 85 5.68 15.36 12.79
CA ASN A 85 4.79 15.80 11.71
C ASN A 85 3.83 14.70 11.24
N ILE A 86 3.93 13.49 11.80
CA ILE A 86 3.07 12.36 11.47
C ILE A 86 2.18 12.07 12.68
N PRO A 87 0.86 12.29 12.59
CA PRO A 87 -0.06 11.97 13.68
C PRO A 87 -0.18 10.45 13.83
N PHE A 88 -0.81 10.03 14.91
CA PHE A 88 -1.24 8.64 15.09
C PHE A 88 -2.14 8.23 13.91
N GLN A 89 -1.90 7.04 13.34
CA GLN A 89 -2.64 6.53 12.20
C GLN A 89 -3.78 5.62 12.69
N ASP A 90 -5.00 6.02 12.38
CA ASP A 90 -6.23 5.28 12.68
C ASP A 90 -6.89 4.82 11.36
N PHE A 91 -6.23 3.87 10.71
CA PHE A 91 -6.69 3.34 9.42
C PHE A 91 -7.86 2.38 9.60
N ASN A 92 -8.93 2.61 8.84
CA ASN A 92 -10.15 1.79 8.86
C ASN A 92 -10.48 1.16 7.51
N HIS A 93 -9.71 1.48 6.47
CA HIS A 93 -9.85 0.92 5.13
C HIS A 93 -8.48 0.61 4.53
N ALA A 94 -8.37 -0.44 3.75
CA ALA A 94 -7.17 -0.71 2.96
C ALA A 94 -7.51 -1.42 1.64
N LEU A 95 -6.61 -1.29 0.68
CA LEU A 95 -6.53 -2.12 -0.51
C LEU A 95 -5.31 -3.03 -0.38
N ILE A 96 -5.52 -4.34 -0.35
CA ILE A 96 -4.45 -5.34 -0.35
C ILE A 96 -4.31 -5.92 -1.75
N GLU A 97 -3.08 -6.03 -2.24
CA GLU A 97 -2.75 -6.40 -3.60
C GLU A 97 -1.54 -7.30 -3.64
N VAL A 98 -1.55 -8.26 -4.55
CA VAL A 98 -0.36 -9.05 -4.87
C VAL A 98 -0.02 -8.90 -6.35
N TYR A 99 1.24 -8.60 -6.63
CA TYR A 99 1.77 -8.44 -7.98
C TYR A 99 2.86 -9.49 -8.26
N ASP A 100 2.75 -10.16 -9.38
CA ASP A 100 3.81 -11.00 -9.96
C ASP A 100 4.58 -10.28 -11.08
N LEU A 101 5.43 -10.99 -11.82
CA LEU A 101 6.24 -10.41 -12.90
C LEU A 101 5.40 -9.86 -14.06
N ASP A 102 4.23 -10.43 -14.34
CA ASP A 102 3.35 -10.00 -15.42
C ASP A 102 2.78 -8.59 -15.18
N TYR A 103 2.61 -8.19 -13.91
CA TYR A 103 2.18 -6.84 -13.55
C TYR A 103 3.37 -5.94 -13.20
N SER A 104 4.13 -5.57 -14.22
CA SER A 104 5.34 -4.76 -14.07
C SER A 104 5.13 -3.25 -14.15
N LYS A 105 4.00 -2.79 -14.72
CA LYS A 105 3.76 -1.37 -15.01
C LYS A 105 2.37 -0.93 -14.59
N MET A 106 2.33 0.21 -13.92
CA MET A 106 1.11 0.93 -13.54
C MET A 106 1.18 2.36 -14.11
N GLY A 107 0.04 2.93 -14.44
CA GLY A 107 -0.06 4.35 -14.84
C GLY A 107 0.13 5.30 -13.66
N PHE A 108 0.68 6.48 -13.91
CA PHE A 108 0.74 7.54 -12.90
C PHE A 108 -0.67 7.99 -12.51
N HIS A 109 -0.98 7.93 -11.23
CA HIS A 109 -2.26 8.36 -10.65
C HIS A 109 -2.05 9.04 -9.30
N SER A 110 -3.09 9.63 -8.78
CA SER A 110 -3.23 10.00 -7.37
C SER A 110 -4.45 9.26 -6.83
N ASP A 111 -4.42 8.90 -5.57
CA ASP A 111 -5.57 8.29 -4.91
C ASP A 111 -6.76 9.26 -4.92
N GLN A 112 -7.95 8.73 -5.14
CA GLN A 112 -9.18 9.51 -5.02
C GLN A 112 -9.49 9.75 -3.55
N CYS A 113 -9.57 11.02 -3.13
CA CYS A 113 -9.74 11.39 -1.74
C CYS A 113 -11.17 11.81 -1.37
N LEU A 114 -12.18 11.50 -2.20
CA LEU A 114 -13.57 11.85 -1.90
C LEU A 114 -14.05 11.25 -0.58
N ASP A 115 -13.69 10.00 -0.33
CA ASP A 115 -14.09 9.25 0.85
C ASP A 115 -13.03 9.23 1.95
N ILE A 116 -11.83 9.71 1.66
CA ILE A 116 -10.70 9.72 2.59
C ILE A 116 -10.79 10.94 3.49
N GLU A 117 -10.49 10.75 4.78
CA GLU A 117 -10.49 11.82 5.78
C GLU A 117 -9.51 12.93 5.40
N LYS A 118 -9.93 14.19 5.55
CA LYS A 118 -9.10 15.33 5.21
C LYS A 118 -7.93 15.44 6.20
N ASN A 119 -6.75 15.76 5.68
CA ASN A 119 -5.49 15.86 6.45
C ASN A 119 -5.01 14.54 7.07
N SER A 120 -5.58 13.41 6.65
CA SER A 120 -5.07 12.09 7.01
C SER A 120 -3.87 11.69 6.16
N PHE A 121 -3.33 10.51 6.44
CA PHE A 121 -2.23 9.92 5.70
C PHE A 121 -2.71 8.70 4.89
N ILE A 122 -1.93 8.36 3.88
CA ILE A 122 -2.00 7.12 3.12
C ILE A 122 -0.72 6.36 3.43
N GLY A 123 -0.84 5.07 3.79
CA GLY A 123 0.29 4.22 4.11
C GLY A 123 0.39 3.03 3.15
N ILE A 124 1.51 2.85 2.48
CA ILE A 124 1.78 1.71 1.60
C ILE A 124 2.75 0.77 2.31
N PHE A 125 2.23 -0.32 2.88
CA PHE A 125 3.04 -1.42 3.40
C PHE A 125 3.49 -2.32 2.27
N SER A 126 4.69 -2.87 2.38
CA SER A 126 5.31 -3.74 1.37
C SER A 126 5.98 -4.95 2.01
N CYS A 127 5.71 -6.15 1.49
CA CYS A 127 6.48 -7.36 1.76
C CYS A 127 6.61 -8.21 0.49
N TYR A 128 7.51 -9.21 0.54
CA TYR A 128 7.82 -10.10 -0.59
C TYR A 128 7.73 -11.56 -0.17
N GLU A 129 7.34 -12.41 -1.12
CA GLU A 129 7.24 -13.86 -0.93
C GLU A 129 8.57 -14.46 -0.45
N ASN A 130 9.67 -14.08 -1.13
CA ASN A 130 11.02 -14.55 -0.85
C ASN A 130 11.97 -13.38 -0.55
N PRO A 131 11.98 -12.84 0.68
CA PRO A 131 12.81 -11.67 1.00
C PRO A 131 14.32 -11.92 0.87
N ASP A 132 14.79 -13.15 1.10
CA ASP A 132 16.20 -13.54 0.97
C ASP A 132 16.69 -13.53 -0.50
N GLN A 133 15.76 -13.59 -1.46
CA GLN A 133 16.01 -13.49 -2.89
C GLN A 133 15.74 -12.09 -3.45
N LEU A 134 15.49 -11.11 -2.58
CA LEU A 134 15.19 -9.75 -3.00
C LEU A 134 16.46 -9.06 -3.49
N THR A 135 16.42 -8.59 -4.73
CA THR A 135 17.50 -7.86 -5.39
C THR A 135 16.99 -6.51 -5.90
N VAL A 136 17.90 -5.65 -6.35
CA VAL A 136 17.51 -4.37 -6.98
C VAL A 136 16.67 -4.61 -8.25
N GLN A 137 16.88 -5.72 -8.94
CA GLN A 137 16.20 -6.06 -10.21
C GLN A 137 14.77 -6.55 -9.99
N ASN A 138 14.50 -7.26 -8.89
CA ASN A 138 13.15 -7.76 -8.58
C ASN A 138 12.43 -6.97 -7.47
N MET A 139 13.02 -5.86 -7.01
CA MET A 139 12.43 -4.94 -6.04
C MET A 139 11.56 -3.90 -6.74
N ARG A 140 10.30 -3.79 -6.32
CA ARG A 140 9.39 -2.76 -6.83
C ARG A 140 9.75 -1.38 -6.28
N LYS A 141 9.38 -0.38 -7.06
CA LYS A 141 9.63 1.03 -6.75
C LYS A 141 8.34 1.81 -6.81
N LEU A 142 8.16 2.73 -5.87
CA LEU A 142 7.18 3.79 -5.97
C LEU A 142 7.82 4.95 -6.74
N LYS A 143 7.43 5.15 -7.99
CA LYS A 143 7.82 6.35 -8.76
C LYS A 143 6.82 7.45 -8.49
N ILE A 144 7.34 8.62 -8.20
CA ILE A 144 6.59 9.79 -7.77
C ILE A 144 6.88 10.94 -8.74
N LYS A 145 5.84 11.64 -9.15
CA LYS A 145 5.92 12.75 -10.11
C LYS A 145 5.18 13.96 -9.58
N ASN A 146 5.86 15.10 -9.50
CA ASN A 146 5.23 16.36 -9.17
C ASN A 146 4.32 16.80 -10.32
N LYS A 147 3.08 17.19 -10.00
CA LYS A 147 2.06 17.58 -11.01
C LYS A 147 2.36 18.91 -11.70
N ILE A 148 3.13 19.80 -11.06
CA ILE A 148 3.45 21.14 -11.56
C ILE A 148 4.79 21.13 -12.27
N THR A 149 5.86 20.69 -11.59
CA THR A 149 7.23 20.74 -12.13
C THR A 149 7.56 19.55 -13.06
N ASN A 150 6.76 18.48 -13.02
CA ASN A 150 7.02 17.22 -13.70
C ASN A 150 8.31 16.48 -13.25
N GLU A 151 8.96 16.97 -12.21
CA GLU A 151 10.11 16.27 -11.62
C GLU A 151 9.69 14.91 -11.08
N GLU A 152 10.52 13.91 -11.34
CA GLU A 152 10.30 12.53 -10.91
C GLU A 152 11.40 12.09 -9.94
N PHE A 153 10.99 11.33 -8.94
CA PHE A 153 11.90 10.60 -8.05
C PHE A 153 11.29 9.24 -7.70
N GLU A 154 12.07 8.38 -7.11
CA GLU A 154 11.62 7.04 -6.74
C GLU A 154 12.01 6.65 -5.32
N VAL A 155 11.20 5.79 -4.71
CA VAL A 155 11.45 5.16 -3.41
C VAL A 155 11.31 3.65 -3.57
N SER A 156 12.34 2.90 -3.19
CA SER A 156 12.29 1.44 -3.21
C SER A 156 11.31 0.91 -2.17
N LEU A 157 10.40 0.04 -2.58
CA LEU A 157 9.46 -0.69 -1.73
C LEU A 157 10.18 -1.90 -1.14
N THR A 158 10.95 -1.68 -0.08
CA THR A 158 11.72 -2.76 0.57
C THR A 158 10.82 -3.68 1.38
N HIS A 159 11.29 -4.88 1.67
CA HIS A 159 10.56 -5.83 2.50
C HIS A 159 10.29 -5.25 3.90
N ASN A 160 9.10 -5.48 4.44
CA ASN A 160 8.64 -5.00 5.74
C ASN A 160 8.76 -3.47 5.92
N SER A 161 8.52 -2.70 4.85
CA SER A 161 8.54 -1.25 4.91
C SER A 161 7.17 -0.64 4.67
N VAL A 162 6.98 0.57 5.20
CA VAL A 162 5.82 1.43 4.94
C VAL A 162 6.29 2.74 4.36
N ILE A 163 5.62 3.21 3.32
CA ILE A 163 5.75 4.60 2.85
C ILE A 163 4.50 5.34 3.26
N LEU A 164 4.67 6.42 4.03
CA LEU A 164 3.59 7.30 4.48
C LEU A 164 3.66 8.64 3.75
N PHE A 165 2.51 9.14 3.32
CA PHE A 165 2.37 10.50 2.77
C PHE A 165 0.96 11.03 3.05
N SER A 166 0.84 12.35 3.21
CA SER A 166 -0.44 12.97 3.52
C SER A 166 -1.38 13.03 2.31
N THR A 167 -2.69 13.19 2.57
CA THR A 167 -3.68 13.48 1.50
C THR A 167 -3.37 14.80 0.78
N GLU A 168 -2.72 15.77 1.45
CA GLU A 168 -2.21 16.98 0.83
C GLU A 168 -1.08 16.66 -0.17
N THR A 169 -0.10 15.84 0.24
CA THR A 169 0.96 15.36 -0.65
C THR A 169 0.40 14.60 -1.85
N ASN A 170 -0.59 13.72 -1.64
CA ASN A 170 -1.30 13.03 -2.73
C ASN A 170 -1.95 14.02 -3.72
N SER A 171 -2.40 15.18 -3.25
CA SER A 171 -2.96 16.21 -4.14
C SER A 171 -1.92 16.88 -5.06
N LYS A 172 -0.66 16.98 -4.61
CA LYS A 172 0.46 17.62 -5.32
C LYS A 172 1.19 16.67 -6.27
N PHE A 173 1.19 15.36 -5.96
CA PHE A 173 1.96 14.35 -6.68
C PHE A 173 1.06 13.29 -7.32
N LYS A 174 1.58 12.69 -8.39
CA LYS A 174 1.13 11.40 -8.91
C LYS A 174 2.14 10.34 -8.53
N HIS A 175 1.69 9.12 -8.37
CA HIS A 175 2.58 7.99 -8.09
C HIS A 175 2.18 6.76 -8.91
N LYS A 176 3.10 5.82 -9.01
CA LYS A 176 2.87 4.49 -9.58
C LYS A 176 3.84 3.47 -8.99
N ILE A 177 3.40 2.23 -8.89
CA ILE A 177 4.25 1.11 -8.50
C ILE A 177 4.73 0.42 -9.78
N VAL A 178 6.02 0.21 -9.90
CA VAL A 178 6.63 -0.43 -11.06
C VAL A 178 7.67 -1.46 -10.63
N LEU A 179 7.91 -2.42 -11.52
CA LEU A 179 9.07 -3.29 -11.51
C LEU A 179 9.88 -2.97 -12.77
N ASP A 180 11.02 -2.29 -12.59
CA ASP A 180 11.89 -1.91 -13.68
C ASP A 180 12.82 -3.08 -14.06
N ILE A 181 12.34 -3.97 -14.92
CA ILE A 181 13.13 -5.10 -15.43
C ILE A 181 13.82 -4.63 -16.72
N ASP A 182 15.14 -4.82 -16.80
CA ASP A 182 15.86 -4.69 -18.06
C ASP A 182 15.34 -5.77 -19.03
N PRO A 183 14.85 -5.40 -20.22
CA PRO A 183 14.39 -6.37 -21.20
C PRO A 183 15.39 -7.47 -21.55
N LYS A 184 16.69 -7.21 -21.37
CA LYS A 184 17.77 -8.18 -21.64
C LYS A 184 17.93 -9.21 -20.53
N SER A 185 17.49 -8.89 -19.31
CA SER A 185 17.59 -9.77 -18.13
C SER A 185 16.26 -10.33 -17.67
N ILE A 186 15.21 -10.19 -18.45
CA ILE A 186 13.86 -10.65 -18.07
C ILE A 186 13.83 -12.16 -17.81
N ASN A 187 14.58 -12.94 -18.59
CA ASN A 187 14.65 -14.40 -18.45
C ASN A 187 15.50 -14.85 -17.25
N ASP A 188 16.34 -13.96 -16.72
CA ASP A 188 17.22 -14.22 -15.58
C ASP A 188 16.63 -13.63 -14.28
N THR A 189 15.48 -12.93 -14.36
CA THR A 189 14.83 -12.33 -13.20
C THR A 189 14.06 -13.41 -12.44
N ILE A 190 14.49 -13.67 -11.22
CA ILE A 190 13.79 -14.60 -10.32
C ILE A 190 12.44 -13.99 -9.95
N GLU A 191 11.38 -14.76 -10.17
CA GLU A 191 10.05 -14.36 -9.74
C GLU A 191 10.01 -14.21 -8.21
N ASN A 192 9.53 -13.07 -7.77
CA ASN A 192 9.37 -12.77 -6.35
C ASN A 192 8.11 -11.90 -6.18
N LYS A 193 7.02 -12.51 -5.79
CA LYS A 193 5.77 -11.77 -5.64
C LYS A 193 5.89 -10.69 -4.58
N TRP A 194 5.34 -9.53 -4.89
CA TRP A 194 5.19 -8.42 -3.97
C TRP A 194 3.76 -8.38 -3.45
N LEU A 195 3.60 -8.23 -2.15
CA LEU A 195 2.32 -7.95 -1.51
C LEU A 195 2.38 -6.54 -0.93
N GLY A 196 1.40 -5.73 -1.30
CA GLY A 196 1.22 -4.37 -0.79
C GLY A 196 -0.13 -4.18 -0.11
N ILE A 197 -0.14 -3.39 0.97
CA ILE A 197 -1.37 -2.95 1.61
C ILE A 197 -1.37 -1.43 1.63
N THR A 198 -2.33 -0.82 0.94
CA THR A 198 -2.50 0.63 0.93
C THR A 198 -3.58 1.01 1.94
N PHE A 199 -3.15 1.42 3.13
CA PHE A 199 -4.00 1.82 4.25
C PHE A 199 -4.51 3.26 4.08
N ARG A 200 -5.77 3.49 4.47
CA ARG A 200 -6.45 4.80 4.41
C ARG A 200 -7.41 4.96 5.59
N THR A 201 -7.72 6.19 5.96
CA THR A 201 -8.81 6.51 6.87
C THR A 201 -9.99 7.01 6.06
N SER A 202 -11.03 6.20 5.95
CA SER A 202 -12.29 6.59 5.31
C SER A 202 -13.17 7.37 6.27
N LYS A 203 -13.82 8.42 5.77
CA LYS A 203 -14.88 9.19 6.45
C LYS A 203 -16.29 8.84 5.97
N THR A 204 -16.40 7.99 4.95
CA THR A 204 -17.68 7.58 4.36
C THR A 204 -18.00 6.16 4.76
N TYR A 205 -19.24 5.94 5.22
CA TYR A 205 -19.67 4.63 5.71
C TYR A 205 -20.97 4.19 5.05
N LEU A 206 -21.11 2.88 4.90
CA LEU A 206 -22.38 2.22 4.67
C LEU A 206 -22.95 1.76 6.02
N GLU A 207 -24.19 2.10 6.31
CA GLU A 207 -24.87 1.68 7.52
C GLU A 207 -25.83 0.51 7.20
N PHE A 208 -25.82 -0.52 8.03
CA PHE A 208 -26.77 -1.61 7.98
C PHE A 208 -27.87 -1.34 9.00
N LYS A 209 -29.13 -1.40 8.55
CA LYS A 209 -30.27 -1.46 9.47
C LYS A 209 -30.43 -2.92 9.89
N ASN A 210 -30.31 -3.16 11.19
CA ASN A 210 -30.73 -4.44 11.78
C ASN A 210 -32.21 -4.68 11.57
#